data_7cf7d0812cf1229aee6761b05fbc7468
#
_entry.id   7cf7d0812cf1229aee6761b05fbc7468
#
_cell.length_a   1.000
_cell.length_b   1.000
_cell.length_c   1.000
_cell.angle_alpha   90.00
_cell.angle_beta   90.00
_cell.angle_gamma   90.00
#
_symmetry.space_group_name_H-M   'P 1'
#
loop_
_entity.id
_entity.type
_entity.pdbx_description
1 polymer ?
#
loop_
_entity_poly.entity_id
_entity_poly.type
_entity_poly.pdbx_seq_one_letter_code
_entity_poly.pdbx_strand_id
1 'polypeptide(L)'
;MFVPPGQGNAPHTHEVEEVFFVLKGYMDVFIEDETGKRLTTRLGPWECISCPAGVIHGYQNDSLEPVYMQVMLGRGQPETMGYADDQLYDRRDAHLAV
;
A
#
# COMPACT_ATOMS: atom_id res chain seq x y z
N MET A 1 -6.11 1.31 8.34
CA MET A 1 -6.80 0.00 8.42
C MET A 1 -6.32 -0.77 9.64
N PHE A 2 -7.24 -1.38 10.34
CA PHE A 2 -6.98 -2.18 11.54
C PHE A 2 -7.24 -3.65 11.20
N VAL A 3 -6.25 -4.50 11.44
CA VAL A 3 -6.37 -5.94 11.15
C VAL A 3 -6.13 -6.72 12.46
N PRO A 4 -7.19 -7.28 13.04
CA PRO A 4 -7.05 -8.10 14.24
C PRO A 4 -6.20 -9.35 14.03
N PRO A 5 -5.68 -9.95 15.11
CA PRO A 5 -4.99 -11.22 15.01
C PRO A 5 -5.83 -12.29 14.31
N GLY A 6 -5.22 -13.06 13.45
CA GLY A 6 -5.86 -14.14 12.71
C GLY A 6 -6.69 -13.71 11.49
N GLN A 7 -6.79 -12.42 11.22
CA GLN A 7 -7.54 -11.92 10.08
C GLN A 7 -6.62 -11.49 8.93
N GLY A 8 -7.19 -11.42 7.76
CA GLY A 8 -6.48 -11.05 6.55
C GLY A 8 -7.44 -10.86 5.40
N ASN A 9 -6.88 -10.82 4.21
CA ASN A 9 -7.65 -10.74 2.98
C ASN A 9 -7.21 -11.84 2.02
N ALA A 10 -8.18 -12.48 1.40
CA ALA A 10 -7.94 -13.56 0.46
C ALA A 10 -7.16 -13.08 -0.77
N PRO A 11 -6.50 -13.98 -1.49
CA PRO A 11 -5.83 -13.64 -2.74
C PRO A 11 -6.79 -12.94 -3.70
N HIS A 12 -6.37 -11.80 -4.22
CA HIS A 12 -7.17 -10.99 -5.14
C HIS A 12 -6.25 -10.15 -6.02
N THR A 13 -6.82 -9.51 -7.02
CA THR A 13 -6.09 -8.61 -7.91
C THR A 13 -6.88 -7.33 -8.10
N HIS A 14 -6.16 -6.25 -8.41
CA HIS A 14 -6.72 -4.96 -8.76
C HIS A 14 -6.13 -4.47 -10.08
N GLU A 15 -6.86 -3.61 -10.76
CA GLU A 15 -6.38 -2.92 -11.96
C GLU A 15 -5.41 -1.79 -11.64
N VAL A 16 -5.21 -1.49 -10.37
CA VAL A 16 -4.35 -0.42 -9.89
C VAL A 16 -3.30 -0.97 -8.93
N GLU A 17 -2.19 -0.24 -8.80
CA GLU A 17 -1.19 -0.54 -7.79
C GLU A 17 -1.76 -0.37 -6.40
N GLU A 18 -1.40 -1.27 -5.49
CA GLU A 18 -1.76 -1.18 -4.08
C GLU A 18 -0.49 -1.23 -3.24
N VAL A 19 -0.34 -0.27 -2.33
CA VAL A 19 0.81 -0.19 -1.43
C VAL A 19 0.34 -0.44 -0.01
N PHE A 20 1.01 -1.35 0.68
CA PHE A 20 0.80 -1.60 2.10
C PHE A 20 1.93 -0.99 2.90
N PHE A 21 1.58 -0.15 3.85
CA PHE A 21 2.54 0.49 4.75
C PHE A 21 2.14 0.18 6.19
N VAL A 22 2.99 -0.58 6.90
CA VAL A 22 2.70 -0.99 8.27
C VAL A 22 3.09 0.12 9.25
N LEU A 23 2.16 0.53 10.09
CA LEU A 23 2.37 1.53 11.13
C LEU A 23 2.72 0.87 12.46
N LYS A 24 2.06 -0.23 12.78
CA LYS A 24 2.27 -0.96 14.03
C LYS A 24 1.91 -2.43 13.84
N GLY A 25 2.71 -3.32 14.42
CA GLY A 25 2.51 -4.76 14.33
C GLY A 25 3.29 -5.36 13.16
N TYR A 26 2.99 -6.62 12.87
CA TYR A 26 3.65 -7.39 11.81
C TYR A 26 2.61 -8.04 10.91
N MET A 27 2.73 -7.81 9.62
CA MET A 27 1.79 -8.33 8.63
C MET A 27 2.52 -9.19 7.60
N ASP A 28 2.00 -10.37 7.36
CA ASP A 28 2.47 -11.19 6.25
C ASP A 28 1.73 -10.78 4.99
N VAL A 29 2.49 -10.37 3.98
CA VAL A 29 1.97 -10.00 2.67
C VAL A 29 2.49 -11.00 1.65
N PHE A 30 1.63 -11.47 0.78
CA PHE A 30 2.04 -12.40 -0.27
C PHE A 30 1.66 -11.88 -1.65
N ILE A 31 2.47 -12.25 -2.63
CA ILE A 31 2.30 -11.94 -4.06
C ILE A 31 2.49 -13.26 -4.81
N GLU A 32 1.63 -13.51 -5.81
CA GLU A 32 1.78 -14.66 -6.70
C GLU A 32 2.27 -14.18 -8.07
N ASP A 33 3.26 -14.90 -8.60
CA ASP A 33 3.73 -14.65 -9.95
C ASP A 33 2.85 -15.36 -11.00
N GLU A 34 3.19 -15.20 -12.27
CA GLU A 34 2.44 -15.77 -13.40
C GLU A 34 2.42 -17.30 -13.38
N THR A 35 3.39 -17.93 -12.71
CA THR A 35 3.47 -19.40 -12.60
C THR A 35 2.69 -19.93 -11.40
N GLY A 36 2.08 -19.07 -10.60
CA GLY A 36 1.38 -19.43 -9.38
C GLY A 36 2.28 -19.57 -8.17
N LYS A 37 3.56 -19.24 -8.30
CA LYS A 37 4.49 -19.26 -7.19
C LYS A 37 4.22 -18.09 -6.26
N ARG A 38 4.04 -18.39 -4.99
CA ARG A 38 3.76 -17.38 -3.96
C ARG A 38 5.04 -16.97 -3.25
N LEU A 39 5.25 -15.66 -3.18
CA LEU A 39 6.29 -15.03 -2.37
C LEU A 39 5.63 -14.35 -1.19
N THR A 40 6.09 -14.67 0.01
CA THR A 40 5.55 -14.08 1.25
C THR A 40 6.64 -13.28 1.93
N THR A 41 6.29 -12.08 2.37
CA THR A 41 7.17 -11.17 3.10
C THR A 41 6.48 -10.72 4.36
N ARG A 42 7.19 -10.71 5.48
CA ARG A 42 6.68 -10.13 6.72
C ARG A 42 7.10 -8.67 6.80
N LEU A 43 6.12 -7.78 6.90
CA LEU A 43 6.36 -6.35 7.10
C LEU A 43 6.20 -6.00 8.57
N GLY A 44 7.17 -5.27 9.09
CA GLY A 44 7.10 -4.66 10.41
C GLY A 44 6.83 -3.16 10.32
N PRO A 45 6.83 -2.46 11.48
CA PRO A 45 6.57 -1.02 11.51
C PRO A 45 7.50 -0.23 10.60
N TRP A 46 6.91 0.72 9.87
CA TRP A 46 7.60 1.61 8.94
C TRP A 46 8.13 0.92 7.67
N GLU A 47 7.72 -0.31 7.43
CA GLU A 47 8.02 -1.01 6.20
C GLU A 47 6.83 -1.00 5.25
N CYS A 48 7.09 -1.01 3.96
CA CYS A 48 6.04 -1.03 2.96
C CYS A 48 6.39 -1.96 1.80
N ILE A 49 5.37 -2.37 1.06
CA ILE A 49 5.49 -3.14 -0.15
C ILE A 49 4.50 -2.62 -1.18
N SER A 50 4.93 -2.59 -2.43
CA SER A 50 4.04 -2.29 -3.56
C SER A 50 3.61 -3.58 -4.22
N CYS A 51 2.30 -3.72 -4.40
CA CYS A 51 1.71 -4.80 -5.17
C CYS A 51 1.31 -4.21 -6.52
N PRO A 52 2.02 -4.54 -7.61
CA PRO A 52 1.74 -3.97 -8.92
C PRO A 52 0.33 -4.29 -9.42
N ALA A 53 -0.19 -3.45 -10.30
CA ALA A 53 -1.47 -3.69 -10.94
C ALA A 53 -1.50 -5.06 -11.64
N GLY A 54 -2.60 -5.77 -11.48
CA GLY A 54 -2.79 -7.08 -12.12
C GLY A 54 -2.13 -8.27 -11.44
N VAL A 55 -1.34 -8.03 -10.38
CA VAL A 55 -0.67 -9.10 -9.65
C VAL A 55 -1.57 -9.59 -8.51
N ILE A 56 -1.68 -10.90 -8.38
CA ILE A 56 -2.44 -11.52 -7.28
C ILE A 56 -1.68 -11.31 -5.98
N HIS A 57 -2.35 -10.78 -4.98
CA HIS A 57 -1.76 -10.49 -3.68
C HIS A 57 -2.78 -10.63 -2.56
N GLY A 58 -2.30 -10.63 -1.34
CA GLY A 58 -3.13 -10.64 -0.15
C GLY A 58 -2.28 -10.45 1.09
N TYR A 59 -2.92 -10.47 2.23
CA TYR A 59 -2.24 -10.32 3.50
C TYR A 59 -2.91 -11.13 4.60
N GLN A 60 -2.15 -11.44 5.64
CA GLN A 60 -2.61 -12.20 6.79
C GLN A 60 -1.90 -11.72 8.05
N ASN A 61 -2.65 -11.42 9.09
CA ASN A 61 -2.07 -11.16 10.39
C ASN A 61 -1.98 -12.47 11.19
N ASP A 62 -0.83 -13.09 11.13
CA ASP A 62 -0.53 -14.33 11.85
C ASP A 62 0.05 -14.09 13.24
N SER A 63 0.15 -12.83 13.67
CA SER A 63 0.67 -12.48 14.99
C SER A 63 -0.43 -12.53 16.05
N LEU A 64 -0.03 -12.35 17.30
CA LEU A 64 -0.96 -12.28 18.44
C LEU A 64 -1.43 -10.87 18.73
N GLU A 65 -0.97 -9.89 17.96
CA GLU A 65 -1.30 -8.48 18.15
C GLU A 65 -1.99 -7.90 16.92
N PRO A 66 -2.83 -6.88 17.10
CA PRO A 66 -3.42 -6.20 15.95
C PRO A 66 -2.38 -5.47 15.13
N VAL A 67 -2.66 -5.33 13.83
CA VAL A 67 -1.83 -4.57 12.89
C VAL A 67 -2.57 -3.31 12.48
N TYR A 68 -1.87 -2.20 12.52
CA TYR A 68 -2.32 -0.93 11.95
C TYR A 68 -1.55 -0.71 10.65
N MET A 69 -2.28 -0.60 9.56
CA MET A 69 -1.68 -0.55 8.23
C MET A 69 -2.38 0.52 7.39
N GLN A 70 -1.59 1.32 6.68
CA GLN A 70 -2.11 2.23 5.68
C GLN A 70 -2.09 1.54 4.33
N VAL A 71 -3.22 1.59 3.63
CA VAL A 71 -3.36 1.04 2.29
C VAL A 71 -3.55 2.20 1.33
N MET A 72 -2.72 2.24 0.30
CA MET A 72 -2.79 3.27 -0.73
C MET A 72 -3.07 2.59 -2.07
N LEU A 73 -4.12 3.06 -2.74
CA LEU A 73 -4.47 2.59 -4.08
C LEU A 73 -4.03 3.65 -5.08
N GLY A 74 -3.15 3.27 -5.99
CA GLY A 74 -2.71 4.12 -7.06
C GLY A 74 -3.61 4.05 -8.27
N ARG A 75 -3.47 5.01 -9.18
CA ARG A 75 -4.09 4.97 -10.49
C ARG A 75 -3.01 4.85 -11.55
N GLY A 76 -3.34 4.22 -12.67
CA GLY A 76 -2.38 4.03 -13.76
C GLY A 76 -1.85 5.33 -14.36
N GLN A 77 -2.60 6.42 -14.22
CA GLN A 77 -2.17 7.76 -14.59
C GLN A 77 -2.46 8.72 -13.45
N PRO A 78 -1.49 9.57 -13.09
CA PRO A 78 -1.74 10.57 -12.07
C PRO A 78 -2.75 11.59 -12.60
N GLU A 79 -3.73 11.91 -11.77
CA GLU A 79 -4.65 13.00 -12.09
C GLU A 79 -3.93 14.34 -11.92
N THR A 80 -4.33 15.30 -12.75
CA THR A 80 -3.85 16.66 -12.56
C THR A 80 -4.37 17.17 -11.22
N MET A 81 -3.44 17.60 -10.38
CA MET A 81 -3.80 18.15 -9.09
C MET A 81 -4.38 19.54 -9.27
N GLY A 82 -5.59 19.76 -8.74
CA GLY A 82 -6.21 21.06 -8.71
C GLY A 82 -5.83 21.82 -7.44
N TYR A 83 -5.47 23.08 -7.58
CA TYR A 83 -5.17 23.95 -6.45
C TYR A 83 -6.36 24.87 -6.20
N ALA A 84 -6.54 25.27 -4.94
CA ALA A 84 -7.67 26.11 -4.56
C ALA A 84 -7.65 27.50 -5.21
N ASP A 85 -6.47 28.01 -5.54
CA ASP A 85 -6.31 29.23 -6.30
C ASP A 85 -4.98 29.24 -7.07
N ASP A 86 -4.86 30.21 -8.01
CA ASP A 86 -3.68 30.31 -8.87
C ASP A 86 -2.41 30.65 -8.10
N GLN A 87 -2.52 31.35 -7.01
CA GLN A 87 -1.36 31.71 -6.19
C GLN A 87 -0.76 30.45 -5.55
N LEU A 88 -1.60 29.51 -5.14
CA LEU A 88 -1.12 28.23 -4.61
C LEU A 88 -0.40 27.42 -5.68
N TYR A 89 -0.91 27.44 -6.90
CA TYR A 89 -0.24 26.79 -8.03
C TYR A 89 1.14 27.39 -8.28
N ASP A 90 1.23 28.71 -8.31
CA ASP A 90 2.49 29.42 -8.55
C ASP A 90 3.53 29.15 -7.45
N ARG A 91 3.07 28.82 -6.24
CA ARG A 91 3.91 28.58 -5.08
C ARG A 91 4.15 27.10 -4.78
N ARG A 92 3.68 26.18 -5.65
CA ARG A 92 3.75 24.74 -5.40
C ARG A 92 5.16 24.20 -5.11
N ASP A 93 6.17 24.84 -5.67
CA ASP A 93 7.56 24.44 -5.51
C ASP A 93 8.34 25.36 -4.54
N ALA A 94 7.64 26.21 -3.82
CA ALA A 94 8.29 27.19 -2.93
C ALA A 94 9.17 26.53 -1.87
N HIS A 95 8.82 25.31 -1.43
CA HIS A 95 9.61 24.54 -0.47
C HIS A 95 10.96 24.08 -1.02
N LEU A 96 11.13 24.09 -2.34
CA LEU A 96 12.37 23.72 -3.00
C LEU A 96 13.29 24.92 -3.22
N ALA A 97 12.77 26.14 -3.07
CA ALA A 97 13.53 27.37 -3.20
C ALA A 97 14.29 27.64 -1.89
N VAL A 98 15.58 27.46 -1.93
CA VAL A 98 16.45 27.69 -0.79
C VAL A 98 17.23 28.97 -0.97
#